data_3e6fc428c17b94a4b23989a153570a25
#
_entry.id   3e6fc428c17b94a4b23989a153570a25
#
_cell.length_a   1.000
_cell.length_b   1.000
_cell.length_c   1.000
_cell.angle_alpha   90.00
_cell.angle_beta   90.00
_cell.angle_gamma   90.00
#
_symmetry.space_group_name_H-M   'P 1'
#
loop_
_entity.id
_entity.type
_entity.pdbx_description
1 polymer ?
#
loop_
_entity_poly.entity_id
_entity_poly.type
_entity_poly.pdbx_seq_one_letter_code
_entity_poly.pdbx_strand_id
1 'polypeptide(L)'
;MKITELIELYPQLNKQQLIKLRSHFYSIKGRCNSKCNHHKHYHDVDFNFTDLIEFIDFILSEKSKGRDYFTINNPHICRLFDKGEYSTTNCIIRSRKQNIRESSGYEFKIYDSLTGKVEYFNSVNLFYEINKHVLNISLATLYRRIKDNKIITVTDGVTSGYIKISYIK
;
A
#
# COMPACT_ATOMS: atom_id res chain seq x y z
N MET A 1 -23.87 -12.07 12.17
CA MET A 1 -24.54 -12.53 10.93
C MET A 1 -24.11 -13.95 10.61
N LYS A 2 -25.06 -14.83 10.28
CA LYS A 2 -24.80 -16.23 9.90
C LYS A 2 -24.29 -16.29 8.45
N ILE A 3 -23.56 -17.36 8.10
CA ILE A 3 -23.07 -17.53 6.70
C ILE A 3 -24.24 -17.73 5.71
N THR A 4 -25.33 -18.35 6.14
CA THR A 4 -26.53 -18.51 5.32
C THR A 4 -27.13 -17.18 4.90
N GLU A 5 -27.22 -16.22 5.81
CA GLU A 5 -27.70 -14.86 5.54
C GLU A 5 -26.79 -14.13 4.53
N LEU A 6 -25.45 -14.33 4.65
CA LEU A 6 -24.49 -13.75 3.71
C LEU A 6 -24.59 -14.35 2.30
N ILE A 7 -24.89 -15.65 2.19
CA ILE A 7 -25.08 -16.30 0.86
C ILE A 7 -26.29 -15.71 0.13
N GLU A 8 -27.36 -15.43 0.86
CA GLU A 8 -28.55 -14.79 0.30
C GLU A 8 -28.30 -13.35 -0.17
N LEU A 9 -27.53 -12.58 0.63
CA LEU A 9 -27.18 -11.20 0.30
C LEU A 9 -26.14 -11.07 -0.83
N TYR A 10 -25.24 -12.03 -0.96
CA TYR A 10 -24.13 -12.00 -1.92
C TYR A 10 -24.07 -13.27 -2.78
N PRO A 11 -25.08 -13.52 -3.64
CA PRO A 11 -25.15 -14.75 -4.46
C PRO A 11 -23.98 -14.87 -5.45
N GLN A 12 -23.26 -13.78 -5.77
CA GLN A 12 -22.06 -13.77 -6.61
C GLN A 12 -20.81 -14.28 -5.90
N LEU A 13 -20.84 -14.49 -4.57
CA LEU A 13 -19.75 -15.03 -3.78
C LEU A 13 -20.08 -16.45 -3.28
N ASN A 14 -19.13 -17.36 -3.41
CA ASN A 14 -19.33 -18.69 -2.85
C ASN A 14 -19.12 -18.71 -1.32
N LYS A 15 -19.59 -19.80 -0.68
CA LYS A 15 -19.51 -19.98 0.78
C LYS A 15 -18.08 -19.82 1.34
N GLN A 16 -17.08 -20.35 0.63
CA GLN A 16 -15.68 -20.28 1.09
C GLN A 16 -15.14 -18.85 1.03
N GLN A 17 -15.52 -18.10 0.00
CA GLN A 17 -15.17 -16.69 -0.13
C GLN A 17 -15.77 -15.87 1.01
N LEU A 18 -17.03 -16.08 1.34
CA LEU A 18 -17.71 -15.40 2.45
C LEU A 18 -17.09 -15.75 3.82
N ILE A 19 -16.74 -17.01 4.05
CA ILE A 19 -16.04 -17.42 5.27
C ILE A 19 -14.67 -16.73 5.37
N LYS A 20 -13.93 -16.66 4.27
CA LYS A 20 -12.62 -15.98 4.22
C LYS A 20 -12.74 -14.47 4.53
N LEU A 21 -13.71 -13.78 3.93
CA LEU A 21 -13.95 -12.36 4.19
C LEU A 21 -14.37 -12.11 5.65
N ARG A 22 -15.30 -12.92 6.16
CA ARG A 22 -15.72 -12.86 7.57
C ARG A 22 -14.54 -13.04 8.52
N SER A 23 -13.70 -14.04 8.29
CA SER A 23 -12.50 -14.30 9.10
C SER A 23 -11.53 -13.11 9.05
N HIS A 24 -11.32 -12.53 7.87
CA HIS A 24 -10.43 -11.38 7.69
C HIS A 24 -10.97 -10.12 8.41
N PHE A 25 -12.27 -9.85 8.30
CA PHE A 25 -12.95 -8.77 9.03
C PHE A 25 -12.70 -8.84 10.53
N TYR A 26 -13.01 -10.00 11.15
CA TYR A 26 -12.83 -10.17 12.59
C TYR A 26 -11.35 -10.17 13.00
N SER A 27 -10.47 -10.66 12.15
CA SER A 27 -9.02 -10.62 12.40
C SER A 27 -8.49 -9.18 12.45
N ILE A 28 -8.88 -8.30 11.52
CA ILE A 28 -8.47 -6.89 11.54
C ILE A 28 -9.10 -6.19 12.75
N LYS A 29 -10.42 -6.32 12.94
CA LYS A 29 -11.14 -5.74 14.08
C LYS A 29 -10.55 -6.17 15.41
N GLY A 30 -10.22 -7.47 15.54
CA GLY A 30 -9.61 -8.01 16.76
C GLY A 30 -8.22 -7.43 17.04
N ARG A 31 -7.41 -7.17 16.01
CA ARG A 31 -6.09 -6.53 16.18
C ARG A 31 -6.21 -5.08 16.63
N CYS A 32 -7.11 -4.31 16.04
CA CYS A 32 -7.35 -2.91 16.42
C CYS A 32 -7.89 -2.79 17.85
N ASN A 33 -8.72 -3.74 18.30
CA ASN A 33 -9.28 -3.76 19.66
C ASN A 33 -8.38 -4.44 20.70
N SER A 34 -7.26 -5.04 20.27
CA SER A 34 -6.38 -5.79 21.16
C SER A 34 -5.45 -4.86 21.94
N LYS A 35 -5.37 -5.06 23.26
CA LYS A 35 -4.36 -4.42 24.13
C LYS A 35 -3.09 -5.26 24.28
N CYS A 36 -2.95 -6.35 23.52
CA CYS A 36 -1.81 -7.27 23.59
C CYS A 36 -0.58 -6.63 22.92
N ASN A 37 0.61 -6.81 23.53
CA ASN A 37 1.88 -6.29 23.00
C ASN A 37 2.22 -6.77 21.59
N HIS A 38 1.74 -7.94 21.16
CA HIS A 38 1.90 -8.42 19.79
C HIS A 38 1.19 -7.53 18.75
N HIS A 39 0.20 -6.76 19.19
CA HIS A 39 -0.58 -5.84 18.35
C HIS A 39 -0.33 -4.36 18.67
N LYS A 40 0.80 -4.03 19.32
CA LYS A 40 1.14 -2.65 19.71
C LYS A 40 1.04 -1.62 18.58
N HIS A 41 1.31 -2.03 17.34
CA HIS A 41 1.20 -1.17 16.14
C HIS A 41 -0.25 -0.86 15.73
N TYR A 42 -1.23 -1.47 16.39
CA TYR A 42 -2.66 -1.27 16.14
C TYR A 42 -3.38 -0.60 17.32
N HIS A 43 -2.66 -0.27 18.43
CA HIS A 43 -3.30 0.28 19.64
C HIS A 43 -3.98 1.63 19.39
N ASP A 44 -3.44 2.42 18.46
CA ASP A 44 -3.96 3.74 18.08
C ASP A 44 -4.61 3.73 16.69
N VAL A 45 -5.07 2.55 16.25
CA VAL A 45 -5.68 2.37 14.94
C VAL A 45 -7.15 2.00 15.11
N ASP A 46 -8.02 2.90 14.70
CA ASP A 46 -9.45 2.69 14.73
C ASP A 46 -9.90 1.73 13.61
N PHE A 47 -10.97 0.99 13.91
CA PHE A 47 -11.65 0.13 12.96
C PHE A 47 -13.04 0.68 12.69
N ASN A 48 -13.19 1.43 11.60
CA ASN A 48 -14.37 2.21 11.24
C ASN A 48 -15.23 1.59 10.15
N PHE A 49 -15.06 0.30 9.86
CA PHE A 49 -16.11 -0.44 9.15
C PHE A 49 -17.27 -0.70 10.13
N THR A 50 -18.45 -0.24 9.79
CA THR A 50 -19.66 -0.34 10.62
C THR A 50 -19.98 -1.80 10.93
N ASP A 51 -19.99 -2.64 9.89
CA ASP A 51 -20.28 -4.06 9.99
C ASP A 51 -19.61 -4.89 8.89
N LEU A 52 -19.93 -6.18 8.84
CA LEU A 52 -19.40 -7.10 7.85
C LEU A 52 -19.97 -6.86 6.45
N ILE A 53 -21.17 -6.30 6.34
CA ILE A 53 -21.80 -5.97 5.05
C ILE A 53 -20.99 -4.86 4.37
N GLU A 54 -20.77 -3.74 5.05
CA GLU A 54 -19.97 -2.62 4.54
C GLU A 54 -18.55 -3.08 4.14
N PHE A 55 -17.96 -3.98 4.90
CA PHE A 55 -16.65 -4.54 4.57
C PHE A 55 -16.68 -5.39 3.28
N ILE A 56 -17.72 -6.22 3.09
CA ILE A 56 -17.87 -7.01 1.86
C ILE A 56 -18.12 -6.08 0.66
N ASP A 57 -18.95 -5.07 0.82
CA ASP A 57 -19.25 -4.09 -0.23
C ASP A 57 -18.00 -3.31 -0.64
N PHE A 58 -17.15 -2.95 0.34
CA PHE A 58 -15.84 -2.39 0.06
C PHE A 58 -14.99 -3.35 -0.81
N ILE A 59 -14.90 -4.64 -0.46
CA ILE A 59 -14.15 -5.64 -1.24
C ILE A 59 -14.67 -5.74 -2.68
N LEU A 60 -15.98 -5.73 -2.87
CA LEU A 60 -16.60 -5.78 -4.19
C LEU A 60 -16.37 -4.48 -4.98
N SER A 61 -16.39 -3.34 -4.32
CA SER A 61 -16.05 -2.05 -4.93
C SER A 61 -14.58 -1.99 -5.38
N GLU A 62 -13.67 -2.55 -4.62
CA GLU A 62 -12.25 -2.65 -5.01
C GLU A 62 -12.06 -3.58 -6.22
N LYS A 63 -12.85 -4.65 -6.32
CA LYS A 63 -12.86 -5.51 -7.50
C LYS A 63 -13.26 -4.75 -8.76
N SER A 64 -14.26 -3.88 -8.70
CA SER A 64 -14.67 -3.04 -9.85
C SER A 64 -13.59 -2.05 -10.28
N LYS A 65 -12.65 -1.71 -9.38
CA LYS A 65 -11.47 -0.89 -9.64
C LYS A 65 -10.23 -1.71 -10.08
N GLY A 66 -10.42 -3.00 -10.41
CA GLY A 66 -9.34 -3.89 -10.85
C GLY A 66 -8.53 -4.52 -9.71
N ARG A 67 -8.93 -4.38 -8.45
CA ARG A 67 -8.24 -4.94 -7.28
C ARG A 67 -9.07 -6.08 -6.67
N ASP A 68 -9.14 -7.20 -7.38
CA ASP A 68 -9.92 -8.36 -6.93
C ASP A 68 -9.17 -9.12 -5.81
N TYR A 69 -9.74 -9.08 -4.60
CA TYR A 69 -9.25 -9.78 -3.40
C TYR A 69 -8.99 -11.28 -3.62
N PHE A 70 -9.75 -11.92 -4.50
CA PHE A 70 -9.66 -13.37 -4.70
C PHE A 70 -8.63 -13.78 -5.77
N THR A 71 -8.18 -12.84 -6.60
CA THR A 71 -7.17 -13.09 -7.64
C THR A 71 -5.79 -12.57 -7.25
N ILE A 72 -5.72 -11.60 -6.34
CA ILE A 72 -4.44 -11.09 -5.83
C ILE A 72 -3.75 -12.16 -4.98
N ASN A 73 -2.47 -12.41 -5.26
CA ASN A 73 -1.66 -13.34 -4.47
C ASN A 73 -1.41 -12.77 -3.05
N ASN A 74 -1.83 -13.53 -2.02
CA ASN A 74 -1.78 -13.11 -0.62
C ASN A 74 -2.37 -11.70 -0.41
N PRO A 75 -3.69 -11.52 -0.59
CA PRO A 75 -4.33 -10.21 -0.50
C PRO A 75 -4.32 -9.70 0.94
N HIS A 76 -3.99 -8.42 1.06
CA HIS A 76 -4.07 -7.66 2.30
C HIS A 76 -4.99 -6.48 2.12
N ILE A 77 -5.74 -6.14 3.17
CA ILE A 77 -6.45 -4.88 3.27
C ILE A 77 -5.52 -3.92 3.99
N CYS A 78 -5.06 -2.92 3.27
CA CYS A 78 -4.04 -1.98 3.69
C CYS A 78 -4.67 -0.62 3.90
N ARG A 79 -4.23 0.11 4.93
CA ARG A 79 -4.52 1.54 5.06
C ARG A 79 -3.64 2.31 4.08
N LEU A 80 -4.13 3.38 3.53
CA LEU A 80 -3.34 4.25 2.66
C LEU A 80 -2.16 4.82 3.45
N PHE A 81 -0.95 4.65 2.90
CA PHE A 81 0.32 5.07 3.53
C PHE A 81 0.58 4.47 4.93
N ASP A 82 -0.10 3.36 5.27
CA ASP A 82 -0.11 2.71 6.59
C ASP A 82 -0.49 3.68 7.75
N LYS A 83 -1.32 4.67 7.46
CA LYS A 83 -1.76 5.72 8.40
C LYS A 83 -3.28 5.73 8.53
N GLY A 84 -3.78 6.30 9.64
CA GLY A 84 -5.22 6.46 9.91
C GLY A 84 -5.93 5.16 10.27
N GLU A 85 -7.23 5.16 10.13
CA GLU A 85 -8.15 4.08 10.49
C GLU A 85 -8.34 3.06 9.36
N TYR A 86 -8.92 1.91 9.69
CA TYR A 86 -9.49 0.98 8.71
C TYR A 86 -10.91 1.43 8.36
N SER A 87 -11.10 2.00 7.17
CA SER A 87 -12.39 2.46 6.66
C SER A 87 -12.51 2.25 5.14
N THR A 88 -13.72 2.42 4.61
CA THR A 88 -13.98 2.33 3.16
C THR A 88 -13.22 3.39 2.35
N THR A 89 -12.91 4.52 2.95
CA THR A 89 -12.22 5.65 2.30
C THR A 89 -10.71 5.61 2.46
N ASN A 90 -10.20 4.93 3.51
CA ASN A 90 -8.77 4.88 3.82
C ASN A 90 -8.15 3.50 3.59
N CYS A 91 -8.90 2.55 3.02
CA CYS A 91 -8.37 1.21 2.73
C CYS A 91 -8.27 0.93 1.23
N ILE A 92 -7.35 0.04 0.91
CA ILE A 92 -7.12 -0.48 -0.44
C ILE A 92 -6.71 -1.96 -0.35
N ILE A 93 -7.05 -2.75 -1.38
CA ILE A 93 -6.58 -4.13 -1.47
C ILE A 93 -5.25 -4.19 -2.22
N ARG A 94 -4.24 -4.82 -1.61
CA ARG A 94 -2.91 -5.01 -2.17
C ARG A 94 -2.39 -6.42 -1.90
N SER A 95 -1.39 -6.85 -2.68
CA SER A 95 -0.64 -8.05 -2.33
C SER A 95 0.22 -7.80 -1.08
N ARG A 96 0.57 -8.89 -0.36
CA ARG A 96 1.51 -8.81 0.77
C ARG A 96 2.82 -8.10 0.38
N LYS A 97 3.34 -8.36 -0.81
CA LYS A 97 4.58 -7.75 -1.31
C LYS A 97 4.46 -6.22 -1.44
N GLN A 98 3.34 -5.74 -1.98
CA GLN A 98 3.07 -4.30 -2.08
C GLN A 98 2.88 -3.67 -0.71
N ASN A 99 2.15 -4.32 0.20
CA ASN A 99 1.93 -3.82 1.56
C ASN A 99 3.25 -3.68 2.34
N ILE A 100 4.12 -4.70 2.30
CA ILE A 100 5.43 -4.63 2.97
C ILE A 100 6.29 -3.51 2.39
N ARG A 101 6.27 -3.30 1.07
CA ARG A 101 7.02 -2.21 0.43
C ARG A 101 6.54 -0.84 0.90
N GLU A 102 5.26 -0.68 1.14
CA GLU A 102 4.69 0.60 1.58
C GLU A 102 4.94 0.85 3.07
N SER A 103 4.69 -0.15 3.93
CA SER A 103 4.87 -0.03 5.39
C SER A 103 6.34 0.09 5.82
N SER A 104 7.27 -0.47 5.05
CA SER A 104 8.72 -0.37 5.30
C SER A 104 9.41 0.70 4.47
N GLY A 105 8.68 1.38 3.59
CA GLY A 105 9.18 2.46 2.76
C GLY A 105 9.40 3.73 3.58
N TYR A 106 10.60 4.29 3.51
CA TYR A 106 10.82 5.66 3.96
C TYR A 106 10.22 6.62 2.93
N GLU A 107 9.46 7.61 3.38
CA GLU A 107 9.09 8.73 2.51
C GLU A 107 10.36 9.48 2.10
N PHE A 108 10.49 9.74 0.83
CA PHE A 108 11.58 10.55 0.30
C PHE A 108 11.07 11.51 -0.76
N LYS A 109 11.73 12.64 -0.82
CA LYS A 109 11.46 13.66 -1.81
C LYS A 109 12.57 13.64 -2.85
N ILE A 110 12.17 13.84 -4.10
CA ILE A 110 13.06 13.94 -5.24
C ILE A 110 12.95 15.34 -5.79
N TYR A 111 14.08 16.00 -5.93
CA TYR A 111 14.19 17.21 -6.71
C TYR A 111 14.84 16.89 -8.05
N ASP A 112 14.17 17.26 -9.14
CA ASP A 112 14.67 17.13 -10.50
C ASP A 112 15.10 18.49 -11.02
N SER A 113 16.38 18.66 -11.34
CA SER A 113 16.91 19.92 -11.82
C SER A 113 16.56 20.26 -13.27
N LEU A 114 16.15 19.26 -14.08
CA LEU A 114 15.72 19.49 -15.46
C LEU A 114 14.34 20.16 -15.52
N THR A 115 13.43 19.72 -14.64
CA THR A 115 12.04 20.20 -14.61
C THR A 115 11.78 21.21 -13.50
N GLY A 116 12.68 21.33 -12.51
CA GLY A 116 12.47 22.08 -11.29
C GLY A 116 11.40 21.50 -10.35
N LYS A 117 10.88 20.32 -10.65
CA LYS A 117 9.80 19.68 -9.90
C LYS A 117 10.30 18.96 -8.66
N VAL A 118 9.44 18.91 -7.66
CA VAL A 118 9.60 18.11 -6.47
C VAL A 118 8.51 17.06 -6.45
N GLU A 119 8.90 15.80 -6.37
CA GLU A 119 8.00 14.66 -6.29
C GLU A 119 8.26 13.88 -4.98
N TYR A 120 7.24 13.17 -4.51
CA TYR A 120 7.30 12.40 -3.27
C TYR A 120 7.01 10.93 -3.55
N PHE A 121 7.85 10.06 -3.01
CA PHE A 121 7.74 8.62 -3.14
C PHE A 121 7.91 7.95 -1.78
N ASN A 122 7.28 6.80 -1.62
CA ASN A 122 7.41 5.95 -0.43
C ASN A 122 8.20 4.66 -0.68
N SER A 123 8.75 4.48 -1.89
CA SER A 123 9.51 3.29 -2.25
C SER A 123 10.60 3.61 -3.28
N VAL A 124 11.86 3.47 -2.88
CA VAL A 124 13.03 3.61 -3.78
C VAL A 124 12.95 2.60 -4.93
N ASN A 125 12.47 1.38 -4.66
CA ASN A 125 12.31 0.36 -5.70
C ASN A 125 11.29 0.80 -6.75
N LEU A 126 10.13 1.31 -6.32
CA LEU A 126 9.10 1.78 -7.25
C LEU A 126 9.62 2.97 -8.08
N PHE A 127 10.27 3.93 -7.44
CA PHE A 127 10.91 5.03 -8.15
C PHE A 127 11.92 4.54 -9.19
N TYR A 128 12.78 3.59 -8.81
CA TYR A 128 13.75 3.01 -9.72
C TYR A 128 13.10 2.31 -10.92
N GLU A 129 12.07 1.47 -10.70
CA GLU A 129 11.37 0.76 -11.77
C GLU A 129 10.73 1.71 -12.80
N ILE A 130 10.17 2.81 -12.33
CA ILE A 130 9.57 3.84 -13.20
C ILE A 130 10.64 4.61 -13.98
N ASN A 131 11.77 4.93 -13.34
CA ASN A 131 12.75 5.88 -13.87
C ASN A 131 14.09 5.23 -14.32
N LYS A 132 14.23 3.90 -14.28
CA LYS A 132 15.49 3.21 -14.61
C LYS A 132 16.05 3.55 -15.98
N HIS A 133 15.20 3.91 -16.94
CA HIS A 133 15.59 4.26 -18.30
C HIS A 133 16.32 5.62 -18.40
N VAL A 134 16.08 6.53 -17.43
CA VAL A 134 16.75 7.86 -17.36
C VAL A 134 17.87 7.89 -16.31
N LEU A 135 17.79 7.01 -15.30
CA LEU A 135 18.77 6.99 -14.21
C LEU A 135 20.12 6.44 -14.62
N ASN A 136 20.16 5.53 -15.58
CA ASN A 136 21.36 4.86 -16.11
C ASN A 136 22.35 4.34 -15.03
N ILE A 137 21.83 3.93 -13.89
CA ILE A 137 22.56 3.34 -12.75
C ILE A 137 21.82 2.12 -12.23
N SER A 138 22.50 1.22 -11.55
CA SER A 138 21.85 0.08 -10.89
C SER A 138 21.08 0.52 -9.64
N LEU A 139 20.08 -0.28 -9.24
CA LEU A 139 19.34 -0.07 -7.99
C LEU A 139 20.26 -0.01 -6.77
N ALA A 140 21.28 -0.86 -6.71
CA ALA A 140 22.27 -0.85 -5.62
C ALA A 140 23.05 0.47 -5.57
N THR A 141 23.43 1.01 -6.74
CA THR A 141 24.09 2.31 -6.84
C THR A 141 23.16 3.44 -6.42
N LEU A 142 21.87 3.36 -6.78
CA LEU A 142 20.86 4.32 -6.35
C LEU A 142 20.78 4.36 -4.81
N TYR A 143 20.61 3.21 -4.15
CA TYR A 143 20.58 3.13 -2.68
C TYR A 143 21.82 3.74 -2.02
N ARG A 144 23.01 3.43 -2.56
CA ARG A 144 24.26 3.98 -2.05
C ARG A 144 24.31 5.52 -2.19
N ARG A 145 23.90 6.07 -3.34
CA ARG A 145 23.88 7.53 -3.55
C ARG A 145 22.88 8.23 -2.65
N ILE A 146 21.71 7.64 -2.42
CA ILE A 146 20.71 8.16 -1.47
C ILE A 146 21.31 8.19 -0.05
N LYS A 147 21.92 7.09 0.39
CA LYS A 147 22.58 6.99 1.70
C LYS A 147 23.66 8.04 1.87
N ASP A 148 24.47 8.26 0.84
CA ASP A 148 25.59 9.20 0.84
C ASP A 148 25.15 10.65 0.55
N ASN A 149 23.85 10.92 0.40
CA ASN A 149 23.25 12.21 0.01
C ASN A 149 23.89 12.81 -1.26
N LYS A 150 24.25 11.95 -2.23
CA LYS A 150 24.86 12.33 -3.50
C LYS A 150 23.80 12.56 -4.58
N ILE A 151 24.08 13.52 -5.47
CA ILE A 151 23.27 13.74 -6.66
C ILE A 151 23.43 12.60 -7.66
N ILE A 152 22.41 12.42 -8.48
CA ILE A 152 22.37 11.43 -9.58
C ILE A 152 22.24 12.22 -10.86
N THR A 153 23.23 12.13 -11.72
CA THR A 153 23.16 12.75 -13.06
C THR A 153 22.14 12.02 -13.91
N VAL A 154 21.29 12.75 -14.58
CA VAL A 154 20.26 12.25 -15.51
C VAL A 154 20.37 13.01 -16.83
N THR A 155 19.95 12.38 -17.90
CA THR A 155 19.90 13.02 -19.23
C THR A 155 18.64 12.54 -19.96
N ASP A 156 18.02 13.45 -20.68
CA ASP A 156 16.93 13.15 -21.62
C ASP A 156 17.46 12.88 -23.05
N GLY A 157 18.76 12.79 -23.20
CA GLY A 157 19.44 12.60 -24.49
C GLY A 157 19.90 13.92 -25.15
N VAL A 158 19.41 15.05 -24.71
CA VAL A 158 19.75 16.40 -25.19
C VAL A 158 20.34 17.25 -24.08
N THR A 159 19.69 17.27 -22.93
CA THR A 159 20.06 18.07 -21.76
C THR A 159 20.50 17.17 -20.62
N SER A 160 21.56 17.56 -19.91
CA SER A 160 22.01 16.87 -18.72
C SER A 160 21.61 17.66 -17.48
N GLY A 161 21.07 16.95 -16.51
CA GLY A 161 20.66 17.49 -15.22
C GLY A 161 21.04 16.57 -14.07
N TYR A 162 20.48 16.82 -12.91
CA TYR A 162 20.65 15.95 -11.76
C TYR A 162 19.36 15.76 -10.97
N ILE A 163 19.27 14.63 -10.31
CA ILE A 163 18.24 14.33 -9.32
C ILE A 163 18.90 14.35 -7.93
N LYS A 164 18.25 15.01 -6.98
CA LYS A 164 18.61 14.95 -5.57
C LYS A 164 17.51 14.25 -4.80
N ILE A 165 17.83 13.16 -4.11
CA ILE A 165 16.91 12.39 -3.31
C ILE A 165 17.24 12.59 -1.84
N SER A 166 16.24 12.94 -1.03
CA SER A 166 16.39 13.17 0.40
C SER A 166 15.30 12.43 1.15
N TYR A 167 15.65 11.69 2.22
CA TYR A 167 14.64 11.14 3.13
C TYR A 167 13.91 12.27 3.84
N ILE A 168 12.58 12.09 3.99
CA ILE A 168 11.76 12.95 4.84
C ILE A 168 11.79 12.31 6.23
N LYS A 169 12.21 13.08 7.21
CA LYS A 169 12.23 12.67 8.62
C LYS A 169 10.85 12.81 9.24
#